data_6598c6c3232e09818b4644f767e4fa7d
#
_entry.id   6598c6c3232e09818b4644f767e4fa7d
#
_cell.length_a   1.000
_cell.length_b   1.000
_cell.length_c   1.000
_cell.angle_alpha   90.00
_cell.angle_beta   90.00
_cell.angle_gamma   90.00
#
_symmetry.space_group_name_H-M   'P 1'
#
loop_
_entity.id
_entity.type
_entity.pdbx_description
1 polymer ?
#
loop_
_entity_poly.entity_id
_entity_poly.type
_entity_poly.pdbx_seq_one_letter_code
_entity_poly.pdbx_strand_id
1 'polypeptide(L)'
;MDPSSRAKRGHQALPSLPGFRLWAAAMVGVSLVYAFQSFYPDLIGPLSNILSVACALSAFMCSFSCLRRYGFSRRLDFGAIWLLLAAGTGMWVVAEATWAVYYFVAVVTLPYPSLADIFYAGGYLPIIVGLLGYLDTFHAGLSRRRLAYALAGVGAALSLALIFVLPVELAQSLAPLTLLTDMMYPVLDLVLLSLAIVSLAIFVGGRLASWWVLFGAGATLYVIGDEFFLYQVANGTYYNGNVDDLIFLLGYLTFAAAFYAHRKEF
;
A
#
# COMPACT_ATOMS: atom_id res chain seq x y z
N MET A 1 -23.41 -41.30 8.63
CA MET A 1 -22.45 -40.26 8.30
C MET A 1 -22.07 -39.54 9.57
N ASP A 2 -20.84 -39.73 10.02
CA ASP A 2 -20.30 -39.25 11.31
C ASP A 2 -20.19 -37.71 11.33
N PRO A 3 -20.82 -37.00 12.28
CA PRO A 3 -20.74 -35.56 12.44
C PRO A 3 -19.33 -35.06 12.77
N SER A 4 -18.42 -35.93 13.24
CA SER A 4 -17.05 -35.57 13.63
C SER A 4 -16.12 -35.24 12.46
N SER A 5 -16.47 -35.60 11.23
CA SER A 5 -15.66 -35.33 10.04
C SER A 5 -15.77 -33.89 9.49
N ARG A 6 -16.77 -33.10 9.96
CA ARG A 6 -16.96 -31.70 9.56
C ARG A 6 -16.17 -30.68 10.39
N ALA A 7 -15.70 -31.06 11.58
CA ALA A 7 -15.03 -30.14 12.51
C ALA A 7 -13.53 -29.93 12.24
N LYS A 8 -12.90 -30.71 11.36
CA LYS A 8 -11.44 -30.64 11.09
C LYS A 8 -11.01 -29.77 9.90
N ARG A 9 -11.90 -28.98 9.29
CA ARG A 9 -11.53 -28.04 8.20
C ARG A 9 -11.34 -26.60 8.65
N GLY A 10 -10.98 -26.34 9.90
CA GLY A 10 -10.97 -25.01 10.53
C GLY A 10 -9.62 -24.31 10.70
N HIS A 11 -8.49 -24.91 10.33
CA HIS A 11 -7.21 -24.23 10.30
C HIS A 11 -6.55 -24.43 8.94
N GLN A 12 -6.96 -23.65 7.94
CA GLN A 12 -6.12 -23.49 6.79
C GLN A 12 -4.93 -22.59 7.21
N ALA A 13 -3.81 -23.25 7.51
CA ALA A 13 -2.52 -22.56 7.52
C ALA A 13 -2.40 -21.76 6.21
N LEU A 14 -1.84 -20.55 6.29
CA LEU A 14 -1.47 -19.76 5.12
C LEU A 14 -0.90 -20.72 4.07
N PRO A 15 -1.44 -20.75 2.85
CA PRO A 15 -1.04 -21.73 1.87
C PRO A 15 0.48 -21.65 1.71
N SER A 16 1.16 -22.80 1.77
CA SER A 16 2.59 -22.94 1.50
C SER A 16 2.86 -22.74 0.00
N LEU A 17 2.42 -21.58 -0.53
CA LEU A 17 2.62 -21.24 -1.92
C LEU A 17 4.10 -20.90 -2.13
N PRO A 18 4.78 -21.52 -3.10
CA PRO A 18 6.19 -21.23 -3.39
C PRO A 18 6.49 -19.74 -3.56
N GLY A 19 5.53 -18.96 -4.07
CA GLY A 19 5.64 -17.52 -4.18
C GLY A 19 5.72 -16.78 -2.84
N PHE A 20 5.06 -17.25 -1.77
CA PHE A 20 5.12 -16.61 -0.45
C PHE A 20 6.53 -16.61 0.14
N ARG A 21 7.30 -17.68 -0.09
CA ARG A 21 8.71 -17.76 0.35
C ARG A 21 9.57 -16.71 -0.37
N LEU A 22 9.29 -16.45 -1.64
CA LEU A 22 9.99 -15.42 -2.40
C LEU A 22 9.71 -14.01 -1.84
N TRP A 23 8.44 -13.71 -1.54
CA TRP A 23 8.07 -12.42 -0.93
C TRP A 23 8.67 -12.25 0.47
N ALA A 24 8.63 -13.28 1.30
CA ALA A 24 9.27 -13.25 2.61
C ALA A 24 10.79 -13.05 2.50
N ALA A 25 11.44 -13.74 1.57
CA ALA A 25 12.88 -13.58 1.31
C ALA A 25 13.20 -12.16 0.81
N ALA A 26 12.37 -11.60 -0.08
CA ALA A 26 12.52 -10.22 -0.56
C ALA A 26 12.38 -9.21 0.59
N MET A 27 11.36 -9.36 1.44
CA MET A 27 11.16 -8.50 2.62
C MET A 27 12.35 -8.56 3.58
N VAL A 28 12.83 -9.78 3.88
CA VAL A 28 14.02 -9.97 4.72
C VAL A 28 15.25 -9.35 4.05
N GLY A 29 15.46 -9.59 2.75
CA GLY A 29 16.59 -9.02 2.01
C GLY A 29 16.62 -7.50 2.03
N VAL A 30 15.49 -6.86 1.76
CA VAL A 30 15.35 -5.39 1.83
C VAL A 30 15.60 -4.91 3.27
N SER A 31 15.01 -5.56 4.27
CA SER A 31 15.23 -5.19 5.68
C SER A 31 16.69 -5.30 6.10
N LEU A 32 17.42 -6.33 5.63
CA LEU A 32 18.85 -6.46 5.89
C LEU A 32 19.68 -5.36 5.22
N VAL A 33 19.32 -4.94 3.99
CA VAL A 33 19.97 -3.80 3.34
C VAL A 33 19.88 -2.56 4.22
N TYR A 34 18.72 -2.24 4.75
CA TYR A 34 18.55 -1.08 5.62
C TYR A 34 19.16 -1.28 7.03
N ALA A 35 19.09 -2.47 7.59
CA ALA A 35 19.68 -2.76 8.90
C ALA A 35 21.20 -2.58 8.92
N PHE A 36 21.87 -2.86 7.80
CA PHE A 36 23.31 -2.76 7.67
C PHE A 36 23.79 -1.49 6.94
N GLN A 37 22.92 -0.50 6.69
CA GLN A 37 23.24 0.71 5.93
C GLN A 37 24.44 1.50 6.50
N SER A 38 24.70 1.42 7.79
CA SER A 38 25.84 2.09 8.43
C SER A 38 27.19 1.62 7.91
N PHE A 39 27.28 0.43 7.29
CA PHE A 39 28.50 -0.08 6.68
C PHE A 39 28.74 0.48 5.26
N TYR A 40 27.72 1.09 4.64
CA TYR A 40 27.78 1.66 3.29
C TYR A 40 26.90 2.90 3.13
N PRO A 41 27.19 3.96 3.92
CA PRO A 41 26.34 5.16 3.99
C PRO A 41 26.19 5.85 2.63
N ASP A 42 27.18 5.81 1.77
CA ASP A 42 27.16 6.44 0.45
C ASP A 42 26.33 5.65 -0.58
N LEU A 43 26.04 4.38 -0.31
CA LEU A 43 25.30 3.50 -1.23
C LEU A 43 23.82 3.38 -0.88
N ILE A 44 23.41 3.72 0.35
CA ILE A 44 22.02 3.49 0.77
C ILE A 44 21.04 4.34 -0.06
N GLY A 45 21.37 5.59 -0.35
CA GLY A 45 20.53 6.45 -1.19
C GLY A 45 20.32 5.89 -2.60
N PRO A 46 21.37 5.57 -3.37
CA PRO A 46 21.22 4.89 -4.66
C PRO A 46 20.44 3.57 -4.58
N LEU A 47 20.73 2.72 -3.57
CA LEU A 47 20.04 1.44 -3.38
C LEU A 47 18.57 1.64 -3.06
N SER A 48 18.23 2.58 -2.18
CA SER A 48 16.84 2.91 -1.84
C SER A 48 16.05 3.24 -3.10
N ASN A 49 16.53 4.17 -3.92
CA ASN A 49 15.84 4.59 -5.14
C ASN A 49 15.64 3.42 -6.15
N ILE A 50 16.65 2.56 -6.32
CA ILE A 50 16.54 1.39 -7.20
C ILE A 50 15.53 0.39 -6.64
N LEU A 51 15.59 0.11 -5.33
CA LEU A 51 14.69 -0.83 -4.67
C LEU A 51 13.25 -0.33 -4.67
N SER A 52 13.01 0.98 -4.51
CA SER A 52 11.67 1.58 -4.55
C SER A 52 11.01 1.33 -5.90
N VAL A 53 11.70 1.64 -6.99
CA VAL A 53 11.19 1.34 -8.35
C VAL A 53 10.95 -0.16 -8.54
N ALA A 54 11.87 -1.02 -8.08
CA ALA A 54 11.74 -2.47 -8.24
C ALA A 54 10.57 -3.05 -7.43
N CYS A 55 10.37 -2.59 -6.19
CA CYS A 55 9.28 -3.03 -5.33
C CYS A 55 7.92 -2.52 -5.85
N ALA A 56 7.82 -1.26 -6.26
CA ALA A 56 6.61 -0.72 -6.88
C ALA A 56 6.27 -1.47 -8.18
N LEU A 57 7.27 -1.74 -9.03
CA LEU A 57 7.12 -2.53 -10.25
C LEU A 57 6.61 -3.95 -9.93
N SER A 58 7.07 -4.57 -8.84
CA SER A 58 6.60 -5.90 -8.43
C SER A 58 5.10 -5.89 -8.08
N ALA A 59 4.62 -4.86 -7.37
CA ALA A 59 3.19 -4.68 -7.07
C ALA A 59 2.37 -4.46 -8.35
N PHE A 60 2.86 -3.60 -9.25
CA PHE A 60 2.23 -3.40 -10.55
C PHE A 60 2.17 -4.68 -11.38
N MET A 61 3.25 -5.42 -11.50
CA MET A 61 3.28 -6.68 -12.28
C MET A 61 2.31 -7.72 -11.72
N CYS A 62 2.17 -7.82 -10.40
CA CYS A 62 1.21 -8.72 -9.76
C CYS A 62 -0.25 -8.28 -10.04
N SER A 63 -0.58 -6.99 -9.89
CA SER A 63 -1.91 -6.45 -10.20
C SER A 63 -2.24 -6.61 -11.69
N PHE A 64 -1.29 -6.28 -12.57
CA PHE A 64 -1.43 -6.47 -14.01
C PHE A 64 -1.61 -7.94 -14.41
N SER A 65 -0.98 -8.86 -13.68
CA SER A 65 -1.18 -10.30 -13.91
C SER A 65 -2.60 -10.76 -13.58
N CYS A 66 -3.27 -10.13 -12.61
CA CYS A 66 -4.69 -10.34 -12.34
C CYS A 66 -5.55 -9.76 -13.47
N LEU A 67 -5.26 -8.53 -13.93
CA LEU A 67 -5.93 -7.95 -15.09
C LEU A 67 -5.86 -8.86 -16.31
N ARG A 68 -4.68 -9.41 -16.63
CA ARG A 68 -4.52 -10.35 -17.76
C ARG A 68 -5.36 -11.61 -17.62
N ARG A 69 -5.63 -12.04 -16.40
CA ARG A 69 -6.48 -13.21 -16.13
C ARG A 69 -7.96 -12.92 -16.35
N TYR A 70 -8.45 -11.75 -15.93
CA TYR A 70 -9.87 -11.38 -16.07
C TYR A 70 -10.20 -10.72 -17.40
N GLY A 71 -9.17 -10.28 -18.15
CA GLY A 71 -9.31 -9.59 -19.42
C GLY A 71 -9.60 -8.09 -19.26
N PHE A 72 -9.42 -7.39 -20.38
CA PHE A 72 -9.72 -5.96 -20.47
C PHE A 72 -11.22 -5.80 -20.72
N SER A 73 -11.92 -5.16 -19.81
CA SER A 73 -13.34 -4.85 -19.97
C SER A 73 -13.59 -3.36 -19.73
N ARG A 74 -14.59 -2.81 -20.46
CA ARG A 74 -15.06 -1.44 -20.27
C ARG A 74 -16.32 -1.37 -19.40
N ARG A 75 -16.90 -2.51 -19.04
CA ARG A 75 -18.00 -2.59 -18.07
C ARG A 75 -17.38 -2.69 -16.69
N LEU A 76 -18.09 -2.20 -15.66
CA LEU A 76 -17.69 -2.36 -14.26
C LEU A 76 -17.81 -3.84 -13.83
N ASP A 77 -16.98 -4.67 -14.40
CA ASP A 77 -16.78 -6.08 -14.08
C ASP A 77 -15.38 -6.28 -13.46
N PHE A 78 -15.04 -7.52 -13.18
CA PHE A 78 -13.73 -7.84 -12.60
C PHE A 78 -12.55 -7.36 -13.45
N GLY A 79 -12.69 -7.31 -14.77
CA GLY A 79 -11.66 -6.79 -15.68
C GLY A 79 -11.41 -5.31 -15.47
N ALA A 80 -12.48 -4.50 -15.36
CA ALA A 80 -12.37 -3.06 -15.09
C ALA A 80 -11.78 -2.77 -13.69
N ILE A 81 -12.19 -3.54 -12.67
CA ILE A 81 -11.63 -3.43 -11.32
C ILE A 81 -10.11 -3.63 -11.34
N TRP A 82 -9.66 -4.71 -11.98
CA TRP A 82 -8.22 -5.00 -12.07
C TRP A 82 -7.47 -4.03 -12.98
N LEU A 83 -8.13 -3.44 -14.00
CA LEU A 83 -7.57 -2.36 -14.79
C LEU A 83 -7.30 -1.12 -13.91
N LEU A 84 -8.25 -0.76 -13.05
CA LEU A 84 -8.10 0.36 -12.13
C LEU A 84 -6.99 0.11 -11.10
N LEU A 85 -6.95 -1.08 -10.49
CA LEU A 85 -5.89 -1.44 -9.55
C LEU A 85 -4.49 -1.46 -10.21
N ALA A 86 -4.40 -1.97 -11.45
CA ALA A 86 -3.15 -1.95 -12.21
C ALA A 86 -2.77 -0.53 -12.64
N ALA A 87 -3.73 0.31 -13.04
CA ALA A 87 -3.47 1.71 -13.38
C ALA A 87 -2.91 2.48 -12.18
N GLY A 88 -3.52 2.33 -10.99
CA GLY A 88 -3.05 3.02 -9.79
C GLY A 88 -1.67 2.57 -9.35
N THR A 89 -1.43 1.26 -9.28
CA THR A 89 -0.08 0.75 -8.97
C THR A 89 0.95 1.11 -10.06
N GLY A 90 0.52 1.21 -11.32
CA GLY A 90 1.36 1.71 -12.42
C GLY A 90 1.73 3.18 -12.26
N MET A 91 0.82 4.02 -11.78
CA MET A 91 1.11 5.42 -11.44
C MET A 91 2.13 5.52 -10.31
N TRP A 92 2.07 4.65 -9.30
CA TRP A 92 3.08 4.59 -8.25
C TRP A 92 4.46 4.20 -8.79
N VAL A 93 4.54 3.29 -9.78
CA VAL A 93 5.82 3.01 -10.47
C VAL A 93 6.37 4.26 -11.15
N VAL A 94 5.51 5.05 -11.82
CA VAL A 94 5.93 6.29 -12.46
C VAL A 94 6.38 7.32 -11.42
N ALA A 95 5.72 7.39 -10.27
CA ALA A 95 6.11 8.25 -9.16
C ALA A 95 7.52 7.92 -8.65
N GLU A 96 7.78 6.64 -8.33
CA GLU A 96 9.10 6.17 -7.89
C GLU A 96 10.18 6.40 -8.96
N ALA A 97 9.87 6.15 -10.23
CA ALA A 97 10.78 6.42 -11.32
C ALA A 97 11.08 7.93 -11.46
N THR A 98 10.08 8.79 -11.26
CA THR A 98 10.25 10.24 -11.26
C THR A 98 11.14 10.68 -10.11
N TRP A 99 10.94 10.12 -8.93
CA TRP A 99 11.78 10.37 -7.75
C TRP A 99 13.23 9.95 -8.01
N ALA A 100 13.44 8.75 -8.56
CA ALA A 100 14.76 8.27 -8.93
C ALA A 100 15.45 9.16 -10.00
N VAL A 101 14.70 9.72 -10.95
CA VAL A 101 15.23 10.68 -11.93
C VAL A 101 15.70 11.97 -11.26
N TYR A 102 14.96 12.50 -10.30
CA TYR A 102 15.43 13.65 -9.52
C TYR A 102 16.74 13.33 -8.80
N TYR A 103 16.81 12.15 -8.16
CA TYR A 103 17.99 11.73 -7.41
C TYR A 103 19.23 11.53 -8.31
N PHE A 104 19.12 10.76 -9.40
CA PHE A 104 20.27 10.35 -10.22
C PHE A 104 20.66 11.36 -11.32
N VAL A 105 19.68 12.09 -11.85
CA VAL A 105 19.88 12.91 -13.05
C VAL A 105 19.90 14.39 -12.71
N ALA A 106 18.92 14.86 -11.98
CA ALA A 106 18.84 16.28 -11.66
C ALA A 106 19.85 16.71 -10.58
N VAL A 107 20.28 15.77 -9.71
CA VAL A 107 21.25 16.02 -8.62
C VAL A 107 20.86 17.26 -7.79
N VAL A 108 19.58 17.50 -7.64
CA VAL A 108 19.03 18.61 -6.85
C VAL A 108 18.42 18.05 -5.57
N THR A 109 18.44 18.87 -4.52
CA THR A 109 17.54 18.62 -3.38
C THR A 109 16.14 18.53 -3.93
N LEU A 110 15.48 17.37 -3.68
CA LEU A 110 14.15 17.08 -4.21
C LEU A 110 13.20 18.24 -3.94
N PRO A 111 12.61 18.83 -4.99
CA PRO A 111 11.58 19.83 -4.76
C PRO A 111 10.39 19.15 -4.10
N TYR A 112 9.86 19.74 -3.06
CA TYR A 112 8.63 19.27 -2.42
C TYR A 112 7.65 20.45 -2.30
N PRO A 113 6.44 20.30 -2.83
CA PRO A 113 5.93 19.21 -3.68
C PRO A 113 6.62 19.09 -5.04
N SER A 114 6.62 17.88 -5.61
CA SER A 114 7.29 17.54 -6.86
C SER A 114 6.33 16.97 -7.93
N LEU A 115 6.83 16.75 -9.13
CA LEU A 115 6.06 16.03 -10.15
C LEU A 115 5.69 14.59 -9.72
N ALA A 116 6.51 13.96 -8.87
CA ALA A 116 6.22 12.62 -8.37
C ALA A 116 4.91 12.58 -7.56
N ASP A 117 4.60 13.65 -6.81
CA ASP A 117 3.39 13.75 -5.98
C ASP A 117 2.09 13.68 -6.82
N ILE A 118 2.12 14.17 -8.07
CA ILE A 118 0.98 14.02 -8.99
C ILE A 118 0.69 12.55 -9.27
N PHE A 119 1.74 11.74 -9.44
CA PHE A 119 1.59 10.30 -9.70
C PHE A 119 1.33 9.50 -8.43
N TYR A 120 1.93 9.86 -7.30
CA TYR A 120 1.61 9.23 -6.01
C TYR A 120 0.13 9.44 -5.68
N ALA A 121 -0.32 10.68 -5.57
CA ALA A 121 -1.72 11.00 -5.28
C ALA A 121 -2.68 10.50 -6.35
N GLY A 122 -2.29 10.67 -7.63
CA GLY A 122 -3.08 10.19 -8.76
C GLY A 122 -3.31 8.68 -8.75
N GLY A 123 -2.37 7.91 -8.21
CA GLY A 123 -2.48 6.44 -8.09
C GLY A 123 -3.55 5.98 -7.09
N TYR A 124 -3.81 6.76 -6.04
CA TYR A 124 -4.87 6.45 -5.08
C TYR A 124 -6.25 6.42 -5.72
N LEU A 125 -6.56 7.36 -6.64
CA LEU A 125 -7.89 7.48 -7.21
C LEU A 125 -8.38 6.20 -7.91
N PRO A 126 -7.64 5.63 -8.89
CA PRO A 126 -8.07 4.39 -9.51
C PRO A 126 -8.06 3.20 -8.55
N ILE A 127 -7.15 3.15 -7.56
CA ILE A 127 -7.17 2.10 -6.54
C ILE A 127 -8.45 2.18 -5.72
N ILE A 128 -8.81 3.35 -5.20
CA ILE A 128 -10.04 3.57 -4.42
C ILE A 128 -11.27 3.18 -5.22
N VAL A 129 -11.38 3.65 -6.48
CA VAL A 129 -12.53 3.31 -7.35
C VAL A 129 -12.57 1.81 -7.64
N GLY A 130 -11.40 1.17 -7.88
CA GLY A 130 -11.30 -0.27 -8.06
C GLY A 130 -11.75 -1.06 -6.84
N LEU A 131 -11.37 -0.64 -5.63
CA LEU A 131 -11.78 -1.27 -4.37
C LEU A 131 -13.28 -1.11 -4.11
N LEU A 132 -13.85 0.07 -4.38
CA LEU A 132 -15.29 0.30 -4.29
C LEU A 132 -16.05 -0.61 -5.26
N GLY A 133 -15.60 -0.72 -6.51
CA GLY A 133 -16.16 -1.66 -7.48
C GLY A 133 -16.04 -3.12 -7.05
N TYR A 134 -14.93 -3.48 -6.40
CA TYR A 134 -14.74 -4.81 -5.83
C TYR A 134 -15.78 -5.11 -4.75
N LEU A 135 -15.99 -4.18 -3.81
CA LEU A 135 -17.00 -4.31 -2.75
C LEU A 135 -18.43 -4.41 -3.31
N ASP A 136 -18.76 -3.60 -4.31
CA ASP A 136 -20.06 -3.61 -4.97
C ASP A 136 -20.35 -4.97 -5.65
N THR A 137 -19.35 -5.56 -6.31
CA THR A 137 -19.49 -6.84 -7.02
C THR A 137 -19.94 -7.98 -6.09
N PHE A 138 -19.53 -7.97 -4.83
CA PHE A 138 -19.86 -9.04 -3.89
C PHE A 138 -21.15 -8.82 -3.11
N HIS A 139 -21.79 -7.65 -3.19
CA HIS A 139 -23.05 -7.29 -2.47
C HIS A 139 -23.05 -7.77 -1.01
N ALA A 140 -21.89 -7.81 -0.38
CA ALA A 140 -21.68 -8.48 0.90
C ALA A 140 -22.23 -7.62 2.03
N GLY A 141 -23.38 -8.02 2.58
CA GLY A 141 -23.95 -7.41 3.77
C GLY A 141 -23.04 -7.54 4.98
N LEU A 142 -22.70 -6.40 5.58
CA LEU A 142 -22.00 -6.35 6.86
C LEU A 142 -22.96 -6.71 8.00
N SER A 143 -22.62 -7.73 8.82
CA SER A 143 -23.32 -7.92 10.08
C SER A 143 -23.08 -6.73 11.02
N ARG A 144 -24.03 -6.41 11.90
CA ARG A 144 -23.89 -5.27 12.84
C ARG A 144 -22.58 -5.32 13.64
N ARG A 145 -22.14 -6.53 14.04
CA ARG A 145 -20.88 -6.71 14.76
C ARG A 145 -19.65 -6.40 13.91
N ARG A 146 -19.62 -6.84 12.64
CA ARG A 146 -18.52 -6.53 11.70
C ARG A 146 -18.48 -5.05 11.35
N LEU A 147 -19.63 -4.44 11.18
CA LEU A 147 -19.74 -2.99 10.97
C LEU A 147 -19.18 -2.22 12.18
N ALA A 148 -19.50 -2.62 13.40
CA ALA A 148 -18.98 -1.98 14.61
C ALA A 148 -17.44 -2.06 14.68
N TYR A 149 -16.85 -3.22 14.35
CA TYR A 149 -15.40 -3.36 14.32
C TYR A 149 -14.75 -2.53 13.20
N ALA A 150 -15.36 -2.47 12.02
CA ALA A 150 -14.87 -1.63 10.92
C ALA A 150 -14.91 -0.15 11.30
N LEU A 151 -16.02 0.33 11.87
CA LEU A 151 -16.15 1.71 12.33
C LEU A 151 -15.16 2.05 13.45
N ALA A 152 -14.93 1.12 14.39
CA ALA A 152 -13.93 1.31 15.43
C ALA A 152 -12.50 1.40 14.84
N GLY A 153 -12.16 0.56 13.87
CA GLY A 153 -10.87 0.60 13.18
C GLY A 153 -10.66 1.90 12.40
N VAL A 154 -11.66 2.34 11.65
CA VAL A 154 -11.63 3.64 10.93
C VAL A 154 -11.54 4.80 11.92
N GLY A 155 -12.30 4.76 13.00
CA GLY A 155 -12.24 5.78 14.05
C GLY A 155 -10.86 5.86 14.73
N ALA A 156 -10.23 4.71 14.99
CA ALA A 156 -8.88 4.66 15.53
C ALA A 156 -7.84 5.25 14.55
N ALA A 157 -7.91 4.87 13.27
CA ALA A 157 -7.03 5.42 12.23
C ALA A 157 -7.18 6.95 12.10
N LEU A 158 -8.42 7.45 12.05
CA LEU A 158 -8.70 8.88 12.03
C LEU A 158 -8.16 9.60 13.28
N SER A 159 -8.34 9.00 14.46
CA SER A 159 -7.83 9.59 15.70
C SER A 159 -6.30 9.69 15.71
N LEU A 160 -5.60 8.66 15.21
CA LEU A 160 -4.15 8.69 15.09
C LEU A 160 -3.69 9.77 14.13
N ALA A 161 -4.29 9.88 12.93
CA ALA A 161 -3.99 10.94 11.98
C ALA A 161 -4.18 12.34 12.59
N LEU A 162 -5.30 12.59 13.27
CA LEU A 162 -5.59 13.88 13.92
C LEU A 162 -4.64 14.20 15.08
N ILE A 163 -4.17 13.21 15.82
CA ILE A 163 -3.29 13.42 16.97
C ILE A 163 -1.83 13.65 16.55
N PHE A 164 -1.34 12.92 15.56
CA PHE A 164 0.07 12.92 15.20
C PHE A 164 0.41 13.84 14.03
N VAL A 165 -0.46 13.96 13.04
CA VAL A 165 -0.18 14.74 11.82
C VAL A 165 -0.61 16.19 11.96
N LEU A 166 -1.88 16.40 12.28
CA LEU A 166 -2.46 17.75 12.28
C LEU A 166 -1.69 18.78 13.12
N PRO A 167 -1.19 18.49 14.34
CA PRO A 167 -0.43 19.46 15.11
C PRO A 167 0.91 19.84 14.47
N VAL A 168 1.57 18.89 13.79
CA VAL A 168 2.85 19.12 13.10
C VAL A 168 2.65 20.08 11.93
N GLU A 169 1.63 19.83 11.11
CA GLU A 169 1.30 20.63 9.95
C GLU A 169 0.83 22.05 10.31
N LEU A 170 -0.01 22.17 11.34
CA LEU A 170 -0.50 23.48 11.81
C LEU A 170 0.58 24.33 12.49
N ALA A 171 1.65 23.74 13.00
CA ALA A 171 2.75 24.47 13.63
C ALA A 171 3.69 25.14 12.62
N GLN A 172 3.60 24.82 11.32
CA GLN A 172 4.48 25.32 10.28
C GLN A 172 3.78 26.39 9.42
N SER A 173 4.52 27.43 9.07
CA SER A 173 4.08 28.45 8.08
C SER A 173 4.47 27.99 6.66
N LEU A 174 3.78 26.98 6.16
CA LEU A 174 4.06 26.36 4.86
C LEU A 174 3.51 27.18 3.69
N ALA A 175 4.14 27.05 2.52
CA ALA A 175 3.56 27.54 1.27
C ALA A 175 2.21 26.84 1.02
N PRO A 176 1.19 27.51 0.45
CA PRO A 176 -0.14 26.93 0.27
C PRO A 176 -0.15 25.59 -0.51
N LEU A 177 0.75 25.43 -1.48
CA LEU A 177 0.84 24.19 -2.26
C LEU A 177 1.42 23.05 -1.43
N THR A 178 2.42 23.31 -0.59
CA THR A 178 3.00 22.34 0.33
C THR A 178 1.96 21.88 1.34
N LEU A 179 1.27 22.82 2.00
CA LEU A 179 0.20 22.49 2.92
C LEU A 179 -0.91 21.64 2.29
N LEU A 180 -1.29 21.96 1.03
CA LEU A 180 -2.29 21.18 0.30
C LEU A 180 -1.81 19.75 0.07
N THR A 181 -0.55 19.57 -0.32
CA THR A 181 0.05 18.25 -0.56
C THR A 181 0.13 17.45 0.73
N ASP A 182 0.61 18.07 1.82
CA ASP A 182 0.75 17.45 3.14
C ASP A 182 -0.61 17.00 3.70
N MET A 183 -1.66 17.80 3.51
CA MET A 183 -3.02 17.43 3.94
C MET A 183 -3.68 16.39 3.04
N MET A 184 -3.28 16.29 1.78
CA MET A 184 -3.86 15.36 0.81
C MET A 184 -3.50 13.92 1.12
N TYR A 185 -2.24 13.63 1.48
CA TYR A 185 -1.77 12.26 1.74
C TYR A 185 -2.51 11.61 2.91
N PRO A 186 -2.60 12.19 4.11
CA PRO A 186 -3.36 11.60 5.21
C PRO A 186 -4.83 11.35 4.87
N VAL A 187 -5.45 12.21 4.04
CA VAL A 187 -6.84 12.02 3.60
C VAL A 187 -6.97 10.81 2.66
N LEU A 188 -6.10 10.69 1.67
CA LEU A 188 -6.09 9.56 0.73
C LEU A 188 -5.78 8.24 1.45
N ASP A 189 -4.84 8.26 2.37
CA ASP A 189 -4.46 7.15 3.23
C ASP A 189 -5.61 6.68 4.11
N LEU A 190 -6.29 7.62 4.76
CA LEU A 190 -7.44 7.30 5.59
C LEU A 190 -8.56 6.65 4.77
N VAL A 191 -8.81 7.12 3.55
CA VAL A 191 -9.79 6.51 2.64
C VAL A 191 -9.36 5.10 2.26
N LEU A 192 -8.11 4.91 1.84
CA LEU A 192 -7.57 3.61 1.43
C LEU A 192 -7.61 2.60 2.59
N LEU A 193 -7.13 3.01 3.76
CA LEU A 193 -7.10 2.16 4.96
C LEU A 193 -8.52 1.83 5.44
N SER A 194 -9.46 2.79 5.37
CA SER A 194 -10.85 2.56 5.71
C SER A 194 -11.49 1.51 4.80
N LEU A 195 -11.25 1.60 3.49
CA LEU A 195 -11.72 0.59 2.52
C LEU A 195 -11.10 -0.78 2.79
N ALA A 196 -9.80 -0.84 3.12
CA ALA A 196 -9.13 -2.09 3.48
C ALA A 196 -9.72 -2.72 4.75
N ILE A 197 -9.97 -1.94 5.80
CA ILE A 197 -10.58 -2.39 7.07
C ILE A 197 -12.00 -2.91 6.84
N VAL A 198 -12.83 -2.17 6.11
CA VAL A 198 -14.21 -2.57 5.78
C VAL A 198 -14.20 -3.85 4.97
N SER A 199 -13.33 -3.94 3.96
CA SER A 199 -13.20 -5.15 3.13
C SER A 199 -12.74 -6.35 3.94
N LEU A 200 -11.74 -6.17 4.81
CA LEU A 200 -11.29 -7.24 5.70
C LEU A 200 -12.43 -7.72 6.61
N ALA A 201 -13.23 -6.80 7.18
CA ALA A 201 -14.38 -7.15 8.03
C ALA A 201 -15.46 -7.95 7.25
N ILE A 202 -15.61 -7.69 5.95
CA ILE A 202 -16.53 -8.42 5.08
C ILE A 202 -16.00 -9.83 4.76
N PHE A 203 -14.74 -9.94 4.36
CA PHE A 203 -14.17 -11.15 3.77
C PHE A 203 -13.43 -12.04 4.78
N VAL A 204 -13.26 -11.62 6.04
CA VAL A 204 -12.61 -12.42 7.08
C VAL A 204 -13.30 -13.76 7.26
N GLY A 205 -12.52 -14.85 7.26
CA GLY A 205 -13.01 -16.23 7.34
C GLY A 205 -13.47 -16.83 6.01
N GLY A 206 -13.45 -16.07 4.91
CA GLY A 206 -13.71 -16.55 3.55
C GLY A 206 -12.43 -16.90 2.78
N ARG A 207 -12.59 -17.38 1.54
CA ARG A 207 -11.47 -17.71 0.64
C ARG A 207 -10.60 -16.49 0.28
N LEU A 208 -11.16 -15.29 0.38
CA LEU A 208 -10.49 -14.02 0.08
C LEU A 208 -9.82 -13.38 1.30
N ALA A 209 -9.86 -14.04 2.47
CA ALA A 209 -9.33 -13.46 3.70
C ALA A 209 -7.83 -13.13 3.60
N SER A 210 -7.02 -14.02 3.00
CA SER A 210 -5.57 -13.83 2.83
C SER A 210 -5.24 -12.61 1.98
N TRP A 211 -5.95 -12.41 0.88
CA TRP A 211 -5.83 -11.22 0.02
C TRP A 211 -6.06 -9.94 0.83
N TRP A 212 -7.19 -9.87 1.54
CA TRP A 212 -7.58 -8.66 2.27
C TRP A 212 -6.72 -8.40 3.51
N VAL A 213 -6.23 -9.45 4.18
CA VAL A 213 -5.25 -9.29 5.28
C VAL A 213 -3.95 -8.68 4.76
N LEU A 214 -3.42 -9.20 3.65
CA LEU A 214 -2.19 -8.68 3.05
C LEU A 214 -2.41 -7.27 2.48
N PHE A 215 -3.52 -7.02 1.81
CA PHE A 215 -3.82 -5.69 1.28
C PHE A 215 -3.96 -4.65 2.41
N GLY A 216 -4.67 -5.00 3.49
CA GLY A 216 -4.79 -4.15 4.66
C GLY A 216 -3.45 -3.91 5.37
N ALA A 217 -2.60 -4.93 5.47
CA ALA A 217 -1.24 -4.77 6.00
C ALA A 217 -0.39 -3.85 5.13
N GLY A 218 -0.47 -3.99 3.79
CA GLY A 218 0.21 -3.08 2.86
C GLY A 218 -0.27 -1.64 2.99
N ALA A 219 -1.60 -1.42 3.06
CA ALA A 219 -2.18 -0.09 3.27
C ALA A 219 -1.72 0.51 4.62
N THR A 220 -1.67 -0.30 5.69
CA THR A 220 -1.18 0.16 7.00
C THR A 220 0.29 0.58 6.94
N LEU A 221 1.14 -0.20 6.27
CA LEU A 221 2.55 0.17 6.07
C LEU A 221 2.68 1.47 5.28
N TYR A 222 1.86 1.67 4.24
CA TYR A 222 1.86 2.88 3.45
C TYR A 222 1.52 4.11 4.30
N VAL A 223 0.40 4.07 5.05
CA VAL A 223 0.03 5.13 5.98
C VAL A 223 1.16 5.45 6.98
N ILE A 224 1.77 4.42 7.59
CA ILE A 224 2.89 4.63 8.51
C ILE A 224 4.08 5.28 7.78
N GLY A 225 4.38 4.87 6.55
CA GLY A 225 5.45 5.44 5.74
C GLY A 225 5.23 6.92 5.44
N ASP A 226 4.01 7.30 5.00
CA ASP A 226 3.65 8.68 4.70
C ASP A 226 3.73 9.58 5.95
N GLU A 227 3.25 9.11 7.11
CA GLU A 227 3.35 9.84 8.36
C GLU A 227 4.81 10.06 8.81
N PHE A 228 5.66 9.02 8.67
CA PHE A 228 7.09 9.16 8.97
C PHE A 228 7.78 10.10 7.99
N PHE A 229 7.48 10.00 6.70
CA PHE A 229 8.02 10.89 5.67
C PHE A 229 7.68 12.35 5.96
N LEU A 230 6.39 12.67 6.18
CA LEU A 230 5.93 14.02 6.51
C LEU A 230 6.63 14.55 7.76
N TYR A 231 6.71 13.75 8.82
CA TYR A 231 7.41 14.13 10.05
C TYR A 231 8.88 14.46 9.79
N GLN A 232 9.58 13.67 8.99
CA GLN A 232 11.00 13.85 8.71
C GLN A 232 11.26 15.04 7.79
N VAL A 233 10.44 15.23 6.75
CA VAL A 233 10.50 16.41 5.88
C VAL A 233 10.26 17.68 6.69
N ALA A 234 9.25 17.67 7.54
CA ALA A 234 8.93 18.79 8.42
C ALA A 234 10.07 19.18 9.37
N ASN A 235 10.84 18.20 9.85
CA ASN A 235 11.98 18.44 10.74
C ASN A 235 13.33 18.57 10.00
N GLY A 236 13.35 18.48 8.66
CA GLY A 236 14.58 18.55 7.85
C GLY A 236 15.53 17.36 8.10
N THR A 237 15.01 16.21 8.52
CA THR A 237 15.79 15.01 8.85
C THR A 237 15.67 13.90 7.79
N TYR A 238 14.82 14.10 6.78
CA TYR A 238 14.68 13.15 5.69
C TYR A 238 15.96 13.02 4.85
N TYR A 239 16.31 11.81 4.49
CA TYR A 239 17.33 11.46 3.49
C TYR A 239 16.94 10.18 2.75
N ASN A 240 17.34 10.04 1.49
CA ASN A 240 17.08 8.81 0.74
C ASN A 240 17.80 7.61 1.39
N GLY A 241 17.06 6.58 1.72
CA GLY A 241 17.53 5.43 2.49
C GLY A 241 17.16 5.47 3.97
N ASN A 242 16.29 6.38 4.36
CA ASN A 242 15.76 6.46 5.71
C ASN A 242 14.75 5.33 6.01
N VAL A 243 14.28 5.24 7.24
CA VAL A 243 13.38 4.16 7.70
C VAL A 243 12.01 4.19 7.04
N ASP A 244 11.51 5.37 6.68
CA ASP A 244 10.26 5.54 5.92
C ASP A 244 10.36 4.91 4.53
N ASP A 245 11.48 5.08 3.82
CA ASP A 245 11.72 4.39 2.55
C ASP A 245 11.61 2.87 2.71
N LEU A 246 12.20 2.29 3.77
CA LEU A 246 12.05 0.86 4.06
C LEU A 246 10.59 0.47 4.26
N ILE A 247 9.81 1.29 4.99
CA ILE A 247 8.40 1.02 5.25
C ILE A 247 7.61 1.00 3.93
N PHE A 248 7.86 1.94 3.01
CA PHE A 248 7.25 1.94 1.68
C PHE A 248 7.63 0.71 0.86
N LEU A 249 8.90 0.31 0.87
CA LEU A 249 9.35 -0.92 0.19
C LEU A 249 8.62 -2.15 0.69
N LEU A 250 8.46 -2.30 2.01
CA LEU A 250 7.70 -3.38 2.63
C LEU A 250 6.21 -3.29 2.28
N GLY A 251 5.65 -2.08 2.18
CA GLY A 251 4.30 -1.82 1.71
C GLY A 251 4.08 -2.33 0.29
N TYR A 252 4.93 -1.96 -0.66
CA TYR A 252 4.88 -2.44 -2.05
C TYR A 252 4.99 -3.96 -2.15
N LEU A 253 5.94 -4.57 -1.44
CA LEU A 253 6.09 -6.03 -1.43
C LEU A 253 4.87 -6.72 -0.83
N THR A 254 4.24 -6.12 0.17
CA THR A 254 3.01 -6.64 0.79
C THR A 254 1.82 -6.53 -0.17
N PHE A 255 1.67 -5.42 -0.91
CA PHE A 255 0.68 -5.32 -1.98
C PHE A 255 0.93 -6.34 -3.10
N ALA A 256 2.18 -6.52 -3.51
CA ALA A 256 2.52 -7.54 -4.50
C ALA A 256 2.13 -8.94 -4.03
N ALA A 257 2.40 -9.28 -2.76
CA ALA A 257 1.99 -10.54 -2.15
C ALA A 257 0.46 -10.68 -2.10
N ALA A 258 -0.27 -9.60 -1.79
CA ALA A 258 -1.72 -9.57 -1.81
C ALA A 258 -2.27 -9.88 -3.21
N PHE A 259 -1.84 -9.18 -4.24
CA PHE A 259 -2.27 -9.41 -5.62
C PHE A 259 -1.90 -10.81 -6.11
N TYR A 260 -0.72 -11.31 -5.73
CA TYR A 260 -0.33 -12.68 -6.03
C TYR A 260 -1.25 -13.71 -5.36
N ALA A 261 -1.60 -13.50 -4.08
CA ALA A 261 -2.54 -14.36 -3.35
C ALA A 261 -3.90 -14.39 -4.06
N HIS A 262 -4.47 -13.22 -4.39
CA HIS A 262 -5.73 -13.14 -5.13
C HIS A 262 -5.69 -13.95 -6.43
N ARG A 263 -4.62 -13.79 -7.22
CA ARG A 263 -4.47 -14.53 -8.48
C ARG A 263 -4.45 -16.06 -8.30
N LYS A 264 -3.98 -16.53 -7.15
CA LYS A 264 -3.89 -17.98 -6.86
C LYS A 264 -5.18 -18.57 -6.31
N GLU A 265 -5.99 -17.77 -5.63
CA GLU A 265 -7.24 -18.19 -5.01
C GLU A 265 -8.42 -18.25 -5.99
N PHE A 266 -8.33 -17.51 -7.06
CA PHE A 266 -9.26 -17.47 -8.19
C PHE A 266 -8.67 -18.05 -9.46
#